data_d2a6657ba9e04647e50e8b1741d53c98
#
_entry.id   d2a6657ba9e04647e50e8b1741d53c98
#
_cell.length_a   1.000
_cell.length_b   1.000
_cell.length_c   1.000
_cell.angle_alpha   90.00
_cell.angle_beta   90.00
_cell.angle_gamma   90.00
#
_symmetry.space_group_name_H-M   'P 1'
#
loop_
_entity.id
_entity.type
_entity.pdbx_description
1 polymer ?
#
loop_
_entity_poly.entity_id
_entity_poly.type
_entity_poly.pdbx_seq_one_letter_code
_entity_poly.pdbx_strand_id
1 'polypeptide(L)'
;MWEEFYERGVMGLGWHQLGDLSEYATKEDMRQRLLDTRDDNTSQTNSARAVWQFANEIKPGDVIFVKRGLKEILGRGVVTGDYVYDPEGGEYPHLRNVSWKRRGSWRSDQQFPMKTLTEITDYPDLLARIDAFFDDGEDEEAVDNEETLPVFPEYSSEQFLDEVFMDEERYDATVGVLRAKKNIILQGAPGVGKTFAAKRLAYSMMGVKDASRVMLVQFHQSYSYEDFIEGYRPSGQGFELVKGAFYSFCKKAADDEDNEYFFIIDEINRGNLSKIFGELFMLIESDKRGPKNKLQLLYSRELFYVPRNVHII
;
A
#
# COMPACT_ATOMS: atom_id res chain seq x y z
N MET A 1 -6.14 -22.21 1.37
CA MET A 1 -4.69 -22.06 1.72
C MET A 1 -4.47 -21.17 2.95
N TRP A 2 -4.68 -19.83 2.92
CA TRP A 2 -4.44 -18.97 4.10
C TRP A 2 -5.29 -19.39 5.32
N GLU A 3 -6.60 -19.59 5.11
CA GLU A 3 -7.53 -20.08 6.14
C GLU A 3 -7.03 -21.35 6.81
N GLU A 4 -6.67 -22.33 6.00
CA GLU A 4 -6.18 -23.63 6.46
C GLU A 4 -4.88 -23.49 7.28
N PHE A 5 -3.93 -22.66 6.83
CA PHE A 5 -2.68 -22.41 7.55
C PHE A 5 -2.92 -21.70 8.87
N TYR A 6 -3.88 -20.78 8.90
CA TYR A 6 -4.28 -20.10 10.12
C TYR A 6 -4.89 -21.06 11.13
N GLU A 7 -5.85 -21.89 10.72
CA GLU A 7 -6.52 -22.87 11.57
C GLU A 7 -5.55 -23.94 12.11
N ARG A 8 -4.63 -24.38 11.27
CA ARG A 8 -3.61 -25.38 11.66
C ARG A 8 -2.46 -24.78 12.48
N GLY A 9 -2.38 -23.48 12.65
CA GLY A 9 -1.27 -22.82 13.32
C GLY A 9 0.08 -23.05 12.64
N VAL A 10 0.10 -23.07 11.29
CA VAL A 10 1.30 -23.33 10.51
C VAL A 10 1.50 -22.32 9.40
N MET A 11 2.71 -22.20 8.89
CA MET A 11 3.03 -21.66 7.58
C MET A 11 3.68 -22.74 6.73
N GLY A 12 3.48 -22.68 5.41
CA GLY A 12 3.97 -23.72 4.50
C GLY A 12 4.58 -23.18 3.22
N LEU A 13 5.53 -23.93 2.67
CA LEU A 13 6.10 -23.74 1.34
C LEU A 13 5.87 -24.97 0.46
N GLY A 14 5.68 -24.72 -0.84
CA GLY A 14 5.69 -25.73 -1.87
C GLY A 14 7.09 -26.26 -2.18
N TRP A 15 7.40 -26.56 -3.43
CA TRP A 15 8.66 -27.18 -3.91
C TRP A 15 8.86 -28.62 -3.45
N HIS A 16 7.82 -29.43 -3.45
CA HIS A 16 7.84 -30.86 -3.11
C HIS A 16 8.90 -31.67 -3.86
N GLN A 17 9.34 -31.20 -5.05
CA GLN A 17 10.41 -31.85 -5.83
C GLN A 17 11.80 -31.79 -5.16
N LEU A 18 11.97 -30.97 -4.13
CA LEU A 18 13.20 -30.90 -3.36
C LEU A 18 13.32 -32.00 -2.28
N GLY A 19 12.20 -32.62 -1.87
CA GLY A 19 12.21 -33.52 -0.71
C GLY A 19 12.49 -32.76 0.58
N ASP A 20 13.05 -33.44 1.57
CA ASP A 20 13.38 -32.80 2.84
C ASP A 20 14.51 -31.76 2.69
N LEU A 21 14.21 -30.50 2.99
CA LEU A 21 15.17 -29.40 2.88
C LEU A 21 16.32 -29.50 3.90
N SER A 22 16.17 -30.26 4.97
CA SER A 22 17.22 -30.45 5.99
C SER A 22 18.37 -31.34 5.48
N GLU A 23 18.17 -32.07 4.39
CA GLU A 23 19.20 -32.94 3.80
C GLU A 23 20.25 -32.18 2.97
N TYR A 24 20.00 -30.90 2.66
CA TYR A 24 20.92 -30.10 1.86
C TYR A 24 21.95 -29.38 2.72
N ALA A 25 23.23 -29.60 2.41
CA ALA A 25 24.33 -28.95 3.14
C ALA A 25 24.48 -27.47 2.81
N THR A 26 24.13 -27.04 1.57
CA THR A 26 24.27 -25.67 1.12
C THR A 26 23.08 -25.21 0.27
N LYS A 27 22.88 -23.88 0.25
CA LYS A 27 21.90 -23.25 -0.63
C LYS A 27 22.15 -23.52 -2.12
N GLU A 28 23.41 -23.70 -2.50
CA GLU A 28 23.79 -24.01 -3.89
C GLU A 28 23.36 -25.42 -4.29
N ASP A 29 23.41 -26.38 -3.36
CA ASP A 29 22.89 -27.74 -3.58
C ASP A 29 21.38 -27.72 -3.85
N MET A 30 20.62 -26.95 -3.08
CA MET A 30 19.18 -26.72 -3.35
C MET A 30 18.94 -26.08 -4.72
N ARG A 31 19.77 -25.08 -5.06
CA ARG A 31 19.67 -24.41 -6.35
C ARG A 31 19.93 -25.36 -7.51
N GLN A 32 20.98 -26.18 -7.40
CA GLN A 32 21.32 -27.18 -8.44
C GLN A 32 20.16 -28.18 -8.61
N ARG A 33 19.59 -28.66 -7.51
CA ARG A 33 18.45 -29.59 -7.55
C ARG A 33 17.22 -28.96 -8.22
N LEU A 34 16.95 -27.66 -7.97
CA LEU A 34 15.88 -26.94 -8.64
C LEU A 34 16.12 -26.82 -10.15
N LEU A 35 17.36 -26.61 -10.59
CA LEU A 35 17.72 -26.58 -12.01
C LEU A 35 17.53 -27.96 -12.66
N ASP A 36 17.93 -29.04 -11.98
CA ASP A 36 17.81 -30.40 -12.50
C ASP A 36 16.36 -30.87 -12.67
N THR A 37 15.43 -30.26 -11.98
CA THR A 37 13.99 -30.63 -11.99
C THR A 37 13.13 -29.81 -12.94
N ARG A 38 13.73 -28.84 -13.66
CA ARG A 38 13.03 -27.98 -14.62
C ARG A 38 13.74 -27.88 -15.95
N ASP A 39 12.92 -27.86 -17.02
CA ASP A 39 13.41 -27.67 -18.41
C ASP A 39 13.52 -26.17 -18.81
N ASP A 40 13.23 -25.24 -17.90
CA ASP A 40 13.34 -23.82 -18.18
C ASP A 40 14.70 -23.24 -17.73
N ASN A 41 15.25 -22.34 -18.52
CA ASN A 41 16.58 -21.73 -18.32
C ASN A 41 16.55 -20.61 -17.24
N THR A 42 15.60 -20.64 -16.28
CA THR A 42 15.51 -19.64 -15.22
C THR A 42 16.55 -19.88 -14.13
N SER A 43 17.15 -18.81 -13.62
CA SER A 43 18.30 -18.89 -12.70
C SER A 43 18.04 -19.55 -11.35
N GLN A 44 16.79 -19.82 -10.96
CA GLN A 44 16.31 -20.40 -9.70
C GLN A 44 16.92 -19.80 -8.40
N THR A 45 17.65 -18.70 -8.49
CA THR A 45 18.37 -18.08 -7.36
C THR A 45 17.40 -17.61 -6.25
N ASN A 46 16.26 -17.02 -6.64
CA ASN A 46 15.27 -16.54 -5.66
C ASN A 46 14.51 -17.71 -5.01
N SER A 47 14.22 -18.77 -5.78
CA SER A 47 13.57 -19.99 -5.26
C SER A 47 14.47 -20.68 -4.25
N ALA A 48 15.75 -20.90 -4.60
CA ALA A 48 16.74 -21.51 -3.72
C ALA A 48 16.95 -20.69 -2.43
N ARG A 49 16.96 -19.36 -2.54
CA ARG A 49 17.04 -18.49 -1.37
C ARG A 49 15.82 -18.65 -0.47
N ALA A 50 14.62 -18.67 -1.02
CA ALA A 50 13.38 -18.77 -0.22
C ALA A 50 13.32 -20.12 0.52
N VAL A 51 13.60 -21.24 -0.13
CA VAL A 51 13.56 -22.56 0.54
C VAL A 51 14.69 -22.72 1.56
N TRP A 52 15.88 -22.16 1.28
CA TRP A 52 16.98 -22.16 2.24
C TRP A 52 16.64 -21.34 3.49
N GLN A 53 16.16 -20.12 3.31
CA GLN A 53 15.77 -19.24 4.43
C GLN A 53 14.66 -19.89 5.27
N PHE A 54 13.68 -20.50 4.61
CA PHE A 54 12.59 -21.17 5.30
C PHE A 54 13.06 -22.32 6.19
N ALA A 55 14.00 -23.15 5.69
CA ALA A 55 14.49 -24.31 6.45
C ALA A 55 15.55 -23.94 7.50
N ASN A 56 16.46 -23.00 7.19
CA ASN A 56 17.69 -22.82 7.96
C ASN A 56 17.81 -21.47 8.69
N GLU A 57 17.18 -20.39 8.18
CA GLU A 57 17.39 -19.05 8.72
C GLU A 57 16.25 -18.61 9.63
N ILE A 58 14.99 -18.99 9.34
CA ILE A 58 13.84 -18.70 10.22
C ILE A 58 13.95 -19.52 11.51
N LYS A 59 13.71 -18.86 12.64
CA LYS A 59 13.82 -19.43 13.99
C LYS A 59 12.54 -19.22 14.81
N PRO A 60 12.31 -20.06 15.83
CA PRO A 60 11.30 -19.76 16.84
C PRO A 60 11.53 -18.38 17.47
N GLY A 61 10.48 -17.59 17.56
CA GLY A 61 10.52 -16.19 17.98
C GLY A 61 10.46 -15.17 16.85
N ASP A 62 10.76 -15.57 15.61
CA ASP A 62 10.66 -14.65 14.46
C ASP A 62 9.22 -14.26 14.18
N VAL A 63 9.02 -12.98 13.85
CA VAL A 63 7.72 -12.43 13.48
C VAL A 63 7.49 -12.63 11.98
N ILE A 64 6.34 -13.20 11.64
CA ILE A 64 5.93 -13.48 10.26
C ILE A 64 4.73 -12.62 9.88
N PHE A 65 4.80 -12.01 8.70
CA PHE A 65 3.68 -11.32 8.07
C PHE A 65 3.26 -12.07 6.80
N VAL A 66 1.98 -12.34 6.69
CA VAL A 66 1.41 -12.99 5.49
C VAL A 66 0.89 -11.91 4.57
N LYS A 67 1.31 -11.96 3.31
CA LYS A 67 0.85 -11.03 2.28
C LYS A 67 0.05 -11.71 1.17
N ARG A 68 -0.91 -10.99 0.61
CA ARG A 68 -1.62 -11.35 -0.62
C ARG A 68 -1.28 -10.35 -1.72
N GLY A 69 -0.61 -10.84 -2.77
CA GLY A 69 -0.11 -9.98 -3.83
C GLY A 69 0.94 -8.97 -3.34
N LEU A 70 0.89 -7.74 -3.84
CA LEU A 70 1.92 -6.73 -3.60
C LEU A 70 1.52 -5.64 -2.59
N LYS A 71 0.26 -5.63 -2.13
CA LYS A 71 -0.26 -4.48 -1.37
C LYS A 71 -1.08 -4.84 -0.14
N GLU A 72 -1.19 -6.11 0.21
CA GLU A 72 -2.09 -6.54 1.26
C GLU A 72 -1.38 -7.47 2.24
N ILE A 73 -1.57 -7.22 3.54
CA ILE A 73 -1.19 -8.11 4.65
C ILE A 73 -2.45 -8.81 5.12
N LEU A 74 -2.37 -10.12 5.33
CA LEU A 74 -3.47 -10.96 5.79
C LEU A 74 -3.34 -11.41 7.25
N GLY A 75 -2.15 -11.36 7.80
CA GLY A 75 -1.92 -11.82 9.15
C GLY A 75 -0.53 -11.53 9.66
N ARG A 76 -0.43 -11.58 11.00
CA ARG A 76 0.81 -11.50 11.75
C ARG A 76 0.87 -12.65 12.71
N GLY A 77 2.01 -13.31 12.78
CA GLY A 77 2.24 -14.43 13.69
C GLY A 77 3.67 -14.46 14.20
N VAL A 78 3.92 -15.36 15.13
CA VAL A 78 5.25 -15.64 15.67
C VAL A 78 5.55 -17.10 15.42
N VAL A 79 6.72 -17.40 14.86
CA VAL A 79 7.20 -18.78 14.66
C VAL A 79 7.40 -19.43 16.02
N THR A 80 6.83 -20.62 16.21
CA THR A 80 6.90 -21.36 17.49
C THR A 80 7.65 -22.69 17.41
N GLY A 81 7.95 -23.14 16.17
CA GLY A 81 8.61 -24.42 15.95
C GLY A 81 9.67 -24.39 14.87
N ASP A 82 10.50 -25.43 14.88
CA ASP A 82 11.50 -25.66 13.86
C ASP A 82 10.86 -26.09 12.53
N TYR A 83 11.68 -26.18 11.49
CA TYR A 83 11.29 -26.72 10.20
C TYR A 83 10.85 -28.19 10.30
N VAL A 84 9.77 -28.52 9.64
CA VAL A 84 9.20 -29.88 9.54
C VAL A 84 8.93 -30.20 8.08
N TYR A 85 9.36 -31.38 7.64
CA TYR A 85 8.99 -31.93 6.34
C TYR A 85 7.85 -32.93 6.50
N ASP A 86 6.74 -32.69 5.79
CA ASP A 86 5.59 -33.59 5.73
C ASP A 86 5.41 -34.09 4.28
N PRO A 87 5.90 -35.30 3.96
CA PRO A 87 5.80 -35.82 2.60
C PRO A 87 4.35 -36.08 2.15
N GLU A 88 3.41 -36.18 3.08
CA GLU A 88 1.97 -36.32 2.79
C GLU A 88 1.23 -34.97 2.83
N GLY A 89 1.94 -33.88 3.08
CA GLY A 89 1.40 -32.50 3.21
C GLY A 89 0.92 -31.86 1.90
N GLY A 90 0.74 -32.63 0.82
CA GLY A 90 0.15 -32.21 -0.44
C GLY A 90 0.98 -31.11 -1.14
N GLU A 91 0.35 -30.00 -1.49
CA GLU A 91 1.00 -28.89 -2.22
C GLU A 91 2.08 -28.17 -1.40
N TYR A 92 2.03 -28.26 -0.06
CA TYR A 92 2.91 -27.54 0.88
C TYR A 92 3.56 -28.47 1.91
N PRO A 93 4.55 -29.29 1.48
CA PRO A 93 5.17 -30.29 2.36
C PRO A 93 6.17 -29.70 3.36
N HIS A 94 6.59 -28.47 3.19
CA HIS A 94 7.55 -27.81 4.08
C HIS A 94 6.78 -26.90 5.04
N LEU A 95 6.81 -27.21 6.33
CA LEU A 95 5.99 -26.57 7.35
C LEU A 95 6.84 -25.97 8.48
N ARG A 96 6.29 -24.93 9.11
CA ARG A 96 6.71 -24.42 10.41
C ARG A 96 5.50 -24.07 11.26
N ASN A 97 5.56 -24.34 12.54
CA ASN A 97 4.52 -23.94 13.47
C ASN A 97 4.57 -22.42 13.73
N VAL A 98 3.40 -21.79 13.72
CA VAL A 98 3.23 -20.35 13.91
C VAL A 98 2.06 -20.10 14.86
N SER A 99 2.29 -19.29 15.87
CA SER A 99 1.22 -18.71 16.69
C SER A 99 0.73 -17.46 16.00
N TRP A 100 -0.36 -17.57 15.25
CA TRP A 100 -0.99 -16.44 14.59
C TRP A 100 -1.62 -15.50 15.62
N LYS A 101 -1.25 -14.22 15.59
CA LYS A 101 -1.68 -13.19 16.54
C LYS A 101 -2.73 -12.25 15.97
N ARG A 102 -2.72 -12.06 14.67
CA ARG A 102 -3.67 -11.18 13.96
C ARG A 102 -4.07 -11.83 12.65
N ARG A 103 -5.33 -11.72 12.31
CA ARG A 103 -5.92 -12.14 11.04
C ARG A 103 -6.83 -11.02 10.53
N GLY A 104 -6.71 -10.67 9.26
CA GLY A 104 -7.50 -9.60 8.67
C GLY A 104 -7.07 -9.30 7.24
N SER A 105 -7.36 -8.11 6.78
CA SER A 105 -6.96 -7.60 5.48
C SER A 105 -6.53 -6.15 5.65
N TRP A 106 -5.23 -5.90 5.58
CA TRP A 106 -4.65 -4.56 5.70
C TRP A 106 -3.98 -4.20 4.40
N ARG A 107 -4.49 -3.18 3.71
CA ARG A 107 -3.94 -2.71 2.44
C ARG A 107 -2.91 -1.62 2.65
N SER A 108 -1.80 -1.73 1.93
CA SER A 108 -0.74 -0.73 1.89
C SER A 108 -0.81 0.08 0.60
N ASP A 109 -0.58 1.38 0.71
CA ASP A 109 -0.44 2.27 -0.46
C ASP A 109 0.83 1.98 -1.25
N GLN A 110 1.87 1.44 -0.60
CA GLN A 110 3.12 1.05 -1.21
C GLN A 110 3.21 -0.47 -1.39
N GLN A 111 3.96 -0.88 -2.39
CA GLN A 111 4.15 -2.29 -2.69
C GLN A 111 5.08 -2.97 -1.68
N PHE A 112 4.72 -4.18 -1.29
CA PHE A 112 5.60 -5.12 -0.59
C PHE A 112 6.53 -5.83 -1.58
N PRO A 113 7.67 -6.38 -1.11
CA PRO A 113 8.58 -7.15 -1.97
C PRO A 113 7.85 -8.27 -2.74
N MET A 114 8.18 -8.44 -4.03
CA MET A 114 7.55 -9.44 -4.90
C MET A 114 7.92 -10.89 -4.54
N LYS A 115 9.01 -11.11 -3.81
CA LYS A 115 9.52 -12.45 -3.49
C LYS A 115 8.55 -13.23 -2.61
N THR A 116 8.57 -14.55 -2.73
CA THR A 116 7.78 -15.48 -1.93
C THR A 116 8.10 -15.35 -0.44
N LEU A 117 9.38 -15.28 -0.11
CA LEU A 117 9.88 -15.03 1.24
C LEU A 117 10.90 -13.89 1.20
N THR A 118 10.78 -12.96 2.13
CA THR A 118 11.69 -11.80 2.22
C THR A 118 11.94 -11.49 3.68
N GLU A 119 13.21 -11.51 4.08
CA GLU A 119 13.63 -10.96 5.34
C GLU A 119 13.55 -9.42 5.28
N ILE A 120 12.93 -8.83 6.28
CA ILE A 120 12.69 -7.40 6.36
C ILE A 120 13.25 -6.74 7.62
N THR A 121 14.04 -7.47 8.40
CA THR A 121 14.66 -7.02 9.67
C THR A 121 15.47 -5.75 9.48
N ASP A 122 16.21 -5.63 8.36
CA ASP A 122 17.07 -4.48 8.05
C ASP A 122 16.32 -3.31 7.39
N TYR A 123 14.98 -3.36 7.33
CA TYR A 123 14.14 -2.32 6.71
C TYR A 123 13.20 -1.66 7.75
N PRO A 124 13.73 -0.80 8.65
CA PRO A 124 12.96 -0.23 9.76
C PRO A 124 11.73 0.55 9.31
N ASP A 125 11.82 1.29 8.20
CA ASP A 125 10.68 2.04 7.65
C ASP A 125 9.55 1.12 7.15
N LEU A 126 9.91 -0.03 6.58
CA LEU A 126 8.95 -1.04 6.15
C LEU A 126 8.32 -1.73 7.35
N LEU A 127 9.10 -2.08 8.37
CA LEU A 127 8.62 -2.67 9.62
C LEU A 127 7.66 -1.72 10.34
N ALA A 128 8.06 -0.47 10.56
CA ALA A 128 7.21 0.52 11.20
C ALA A 128 5.88 0.71 10.47
N ARG A 129 5.90 0.68 9.13
CA ARG A 129 4.69 0.77 8.32
C ARG A 129 3.79 -0.46 8.42
N ILE A 130 4.37 -1.66 8.51
CA ILE A 130 3.61 -2.90 8.69
C ILE A 130 3.06 -2.96 10.11
N ASP A 131 3.86 -2.64 11.13
CA ASP A 131 3.44 -2.65 12.53
C ASP A 131 2.31 -1.64 12.80
N ALA A 132 2.32 -0.49 12.12
CA ALA A 132 1.23 0.48 12.19
C ALA A 132 -0.15 -0.08 11.79
N PHE A 133 -0.21 -1.17 11.02
CA PHE A 133 -1.48 -1.86 10.75
C PHE A 133 -2.03 -2.61 11.96
N PHE A 134 -1.19 -2.86 12.97
CA PHE A 134 -1.54 -3.68 14.13
C PHE A 134 -1.55 -2.89 15.45
N ASP A 135 -1.22 -1.58 15.42
CA ASP A 135 -1.18 -0.71 16.61
C ASP A 135 -2.56 -0.28 17.11
N ASP A 136 -3.61 -0.47 16.31
CA ASP A 136 -4.98 -0.12 16.67
C ASP A 136 -5.75 -1.35 17.21
N GLY A 137 -5.62 -1.64 18.52
CA GLY A 137 -6.58 -2.49 19.22
C GLY A 137 -6.03 -3.64 20.06
N GLU A 138 -6.52 -3.70 21.29
CA GLU A 138 -6.39 -4.77 22.26
C GLU A 138 -6.85 -6.12 21.70
N ASP A 139 -6.30 -7.21 22.27
CA ASP A 139 -6.57 -8.60 21.89
C ASP A 139 -8.08 -8.93 21.92
N GLU A 140 -8.72 -8.99 20.76
CA GLU A 140 -10.03 -9.61 20.64
C GLU A 140 -9.90 -11.01 20.01
N GLU A 141 -10.42 -12.00 20.76
CA GLU A 141 -10.57 -13.38 20.32
C GLU A 141 -11.45 -13.44 19.07
N ALA A 142 -11.06 -14.32 18.14
CA ALA A 142 -11.73 -14.53 16.89
C ALA A 142 -13.24 -14.80 17.06
N VAL A 143 -14.05 -13.87 16.68
CA VAL A 143 -15.49 -14.06 16.43
C VAL A 143 -15.70 -14.04 14.93
N ASP A 144 -16.27 -15.16 14.46
CA ASP A 144 -16.76 -15.35 13.09
C ASP A 144 -17.78 -14.23 12.79
N ASN A 145 -17.42 -13.28 11.92
CA ASN A 145 -18.37 -12.27 11.45
C ASN A 145 -18.19 -12.01 9.97
N GLU A 146 -19.32 -12.06 9.28
CA GLU A 146 -19.62 -11.52 7.97
C GLU A 146 -18.81 -10.24 7.67
N GLU A 147 -18.48 -10.03 6.39
CA GLU A 147 -17.74 -8.88 5.87
C GLU A 147 -18.11 -7.56 6.57
N THR A 148 -17.44 -7.25 7.68
CA THR A 148 -17.52 -5.91 8.26
C THR A 148 -16.54 -5.02 7.51
N LEU A 149 -17.08 -4.07 6.79
CA LEU A 149 -16.33 -2.94 6.24
C LEU A 149 -15.50 -2.29 7.37
N PRO A 150 -14.26 -1.87 7.11
CA PRO A 150 -13.43 -1.23 8.13
C PRO A 150 -14.19 -0.03 8.73
N VAL A 151 -14.44 -0.09 10.03
CA VAL A 151 -15.09 1.02 10.75
C VAL A 151 -14.01 2.07 11.05
N PHE A 152 -13.98 3.13 10.27
CA PHE A 152 -13.12 4.27 10.53
C PHE A 152 -13.69 5.12 11.67
N PRO A 153 -12.86 5.68 12.59
CA PRO A 153 -13.35 6.61 13.61
C PRO A 153 -14.09 7.78 12.98
N GLU A 154 -15.25 8.09 13.52
CA GLU A 154 -16.01 9.26 13.09
C GLU A 154 -15.20 10.54 13.32
N TYR A 155 -15.33 11.50 12.42
CA TYR A 155 -14.68 12.80 12.54
C TYR A 155 -15.61 13.90 12.04
N SER A 156 -16.18 14.65 12.99
CA SER A 156 -17.17 15.69 12.71
C SER A 156 -16.54 17.07 12.45
N SER A 157 -17.36 18.01 11.98
CA SER A 157 -17.00 19.43 11.91
C SER A 157 -16.69 20.03 13.28
N GLU A 158 -17.38 19.59 14.34
CA GLU A 158 -17.11 20.03 15.72
C GLU A 158 -15.69 19.62 16.15
N GLN A 159 -15.30 18.37 15.89
CA GLN A 159 -13.94 17.90 16.19
C GLN A 159 -12.88 18.65 15.36
N PHE A 160 -13.20 19.03 14.12
CA PHE A 160 -12.34 19.89 13.32
C PHE A 160 -12.14 21.26 13.97
N LEU A 161 -13.22 21.90 14.40
CA LEU A 161 -13.19 23.23 15.03
C LEU A 161 -12.47 23.23 16.39
N ASP A 162 -12.54 22.12 17.12
CA ASP A 162 -11.78 21.93 18.36
C ASP A 162 -10.26 21.76 18.12
N GLU A 163 -9.88 21.09 17.03
CA GLU A 163 -8.47 20.83 16.71
C GLU A 163 -7.80 21.95 15.89
N VAL A 164 -8.58 22.72 15.12
CA VAL A 164 -8.08 23.75 14.18
C VAL A 164 -8.61 25.12 14.59
N PHE A 165 -7.72 26.11 14.77
CA PHE A 165 -8.09 27.49 15.07
C PHE A 165 -8.80 28.15 13.87
N MET A 166 -10.08 27.85 13.70
CA MET A 166 -10.95 28.38 12.66
C MET A 166 -12.35 28.56 13.23
N ASP A 167 -13.02 29.68 12.91
CA ASP A 167 -14.43 29.83 13.24
C ASP A 167 -15.34 29.04 12.30
N GLU A 168 -16.56 28.76 12.73
CA GLU A 168 -17.53 27.94 12.01
C GLU A 168 -17.91 28.56 10.66
N GLU A 169 -18.11 29.89 10.60
CA GLU A 169 -18.46 30.59 9.36
C GLU A 169 -17.36 30.36 8.28
N ARG A 170 -16.09 30.47 8.68
CA ARG A 170 -14.95 30.27 7.80
C ARG A 170 -14.79 28.80 7.39
N TYR A 171 -15.06 27.87 8.31
CA TYR A 171 -15.10 26.45 8.01
C TYR A 171 -16.15 26.16 6.93
N ASP A 172 -17.38 26.59 7.14
CA ASP A 172 -18.50 26.37 6.20
C ASP A 172 -18.21 26.98 4.83
N ALA A 173 -17.68 28.21 4.80
CA ALA A 173 -17.26 28.86 3.56
C ALA A 173 -16.17 28.05 2.85
N THR A 174 -15.17 27.54 3.57
CA THR A 174 -14.08 26.74 3.02
C THR A 174 -14.59 25.41 2.43
N VAL A 175 -15.43 24.69 3.17
CA VAL A 175 -16.08 23.46 2.73
C VAL A 175 -16.95 23.72 1.50
N GLY A 176 -17.75 24.79 1.53
CA GLY A 176 -18.61 25.19 0.41
C GLY A 176 -17.80 25.43 -0.87
N VAL A 177 -16.70 26.18 -0.77
CA VAL A 177 -15.80 26.44 -1.90
C VAL A 177 -15.16 25.14 -2.39
N LEU A 178 -14.64 24.29 -1.50
CA LEU A 178 -13.98 23.05 -1.89
C LEU A 178 -14.94 22.07 -2.56
N ARG A 179 -16.18 21.98 -2.08
CA ARG A 179 -17.23 21.17 -2.75
C ARG A 179 -17.58 21.68 -4.14
N ALA A 180 -17.71 22.99 -4.30
CA ALA A 180 -18.11 23.62 -5.56
C ALA A 180 -16.96 23.65 -6.59
N LYS A 181 -15.75 24.03 -6.16
CA LYS A 181 -14.59 24.21 -7.05
C LYS A 181 -13.69 22.98 -7.15
N LYS A 182 -13.84 22.03 -6.22
CA LYS A 182 -13.01 20.83 -6.11
C LYS A 182 -11.53 21.09 -5.80
N ASN A 183 -11.11 22.33 -5.74
CA ASN A 183 -9.74 22.76 -5.46
C ASN A 183 -9.75 24.00 -4.56
N ILE A 184 -8.83 24.03 -3.59
CA ILE A 184 -8.55 25.23 -2.78
C ILE A 184 -7.03 25.37 -2.55
N ILE A 185 -6.59 26.57 -2.24
CA ILE A 185 -5.23 26.84 -1.80
C ILE A 185 -5.27 27.43 -0.39
N LEU A 186 -4.65 26.72 0.57
CA LEU A 186 -4.47 27.23 1.93
C LEU A 186 -3.19 28.05 1.98
N GLN A 187 -3.34 29.37 2.20
CA GLN A 187 -2.22 30.30 2.30
C GLN A 187 -2.03 30.77 3.75
N GLY A 188 -0.78 30.93 4.16
CA GLY A 188 -0.44 31.44 5.48
C GLY A 188 1.06 31.33 5.77
N ALA A 189 1.51 31.93 6.87
CA ALA A 189 2.90 31.90 7.28
C ALA A 189 3.44 30.46 7.50
N PRO A 190 4.74 30.23 7.43
CA PRO A 190 5.32 28.94 7.82
C PRO A 190 4.95 28.58 9.27
N GLY A 191 4.70 27.30 9.55
CA GLY A 191 4.44 26.82 10.91
C GLY A 191 3.02 27.03 11.46
N VAL A 192 2.10 27.68 10.71
CA VAL A 192 0.69 27.90 11.17
C VAL A 192 -0.21 26.67 11.04
N GLY A 193 0.32 25.50 10.76
CA GLY A 193 -0.46 24.26 10.70
C GLY A 193 -1.28 24.03 9.44
N LYS A 194 -0.92 24.61 8.28
CA LYS A 194 -1.67 24.44 7.02
C LYS A 194 -1.90 22.98 6.64
N THR A 195 -0.84 22.17 6.63
CA THR A 195 -0.90 20.74 6.28
C THR A 195 -1.72 19.95 7.29
N PHE A 196 -1.64 20.31 8.57
CA PHE A 196 -2.47 19.77 9.64
C PHE A 196 -3.95 20.07 9.38
N ALA A 197 -4.29 21.34 9.12
CA ALA A 197 -5.66 21.76 8.83
C ALA A 197 -6.21 21.10 7.54
N ALA A 198 -5.38 20.95 6.49
CA ALA A 198 -5.78 20.31 5.24
C ALA A 198 -6.23 18.85 5.47
N LYS A 199 -5.49 18.06 6.24
CA LYS A 199 -5.87 16.67 6.58
C LYS A 199 -7.15 16.62 7.40
N ARG A 200 -7.29 17.49 8.41
CA ARG A 200 -8.50 17.55 9.24
C ARG A 200 -9.73 17.97 8.45
N LEU A 201 -9.56 18.92 7.53
CA LEU A 201 -10.63 19.33 6.62
C LEU A 201 -11.10 18.16 5.76
N ALA A 202 -10.16 17.35 5.22
CA ALA A 202 -10.50 16.14 4.48
C ALA A 202 -11.32 15.17 5.34
N TYR A 203 -10.88 14.87 6.55
CA TYR A 203 -11.59 13.97 7.47
C TYR A 203 -12.97 14.48 7.86
N SER A 204 -13.11 15.78 8.16
CA SER A 204 -14.41 16.36 8.52
C SER A 204 -15.40 16.35 7.34
N MET A 205 -14.90 16.50 6.11
CA MET A 205 -15.75 16.40 4.91
C MET A 205 -16.18 14.96 4.62
N MET A 206 -15.30 13.97 4.89
CA MET A 206 -15.63 12.55 4.78
C MET A 206 -16.51 12.04 5.92
N GLY A 207 -16.56 12.74 7.05
CA GLY A 207 -17.23 12.30 8.28
C GLY A 207 -16.47 11.22 9.05
N VAL A 208 -15.30 10.78 8.57
CA VAL A 208 -14.49 9.69 9.14
C VAL A 208 -12.99 9.94 8.95
N LYS A 209 -12.16 9.38 9.85
CA LYS A 209 -10.68 9.42 9.74
C LYS A 209 -10.15 8.30 8.85
N ASP A 210 -10.58 8.27 7.59
CA ASP A 210 -10.06 7.31 6.60
C ASP A 210 -8.83 7.86 5.88
N ALA A 211 -7.65 7.49 6.37
CA ALA A 211 -6.38 7.88 5.77
C ALA A 211 -6.17 7.28 4.37
N SER A 212 -6.87 6.20 4.01
CA SER A 212 -6.73 5.56 2.70
C SER A 212 -7.28 6.39 1.55
N ARG A 213 -8.16 7.35 1.85
CA ARG A 213 -8.76 8.30 0.91
C ARG A 213 -8.10 9.69 0.93
N VAL A 214 -7.01 9.83 1.69
CA VAL A 214 -6.22 11.07 1.74
C VAL A 214 -4.79 10.78 1.32
N MET A 215 -4.29 11.45 0.29
CA MET A 215 -2.89 11.38 -0.13
C MET A 215 -2.22 12.73 0.04
N LEU A 216 -1.06 12.74 0.69
CA LEU A 216 -0.21 13.91 0.82
C LEU A 216 1.04 13.75 -0.04
N VAL A 217 1.31 14.74 -0.87
CA VAL A 217 2.59 14.87 -1.60
C VAL A 217 3.21 16.22 -1.29
N GLN A 218 4.53 16.28 -1.24
CA GLN A 218 5.26 17.53 -1.08
C GLN A 218 6.00 17.88 -2.37
N PHE A 219 5.74 19.06 -2.92
CA PHE A 219 6.44 19.52 -4.10
C PHE A 219 7.82 20.06 -3.73
N HIS A 220 8.79 19.83 -4.60
CA HIS A 220 10.16 20.35 -4.55
C HIS A 220 10.65 20.66 -5.97
N GLN A 221 11.79 21.32 -6.09
CA GLN A 221 12.30 21.80 -7.39
C GLN A 221 12.49 20.70 -8.44
N SER A 222 12.80 19.48 -8.00
CA SER A 222 13.00 18.32 -8.89
C SER A 222 11.76 17.48 -9.10
N TYR A 223 10.59 17.85 -8.51
CA TYR A 223 9.33 17.11 -8.71
C TYR A 223 8.84 17.33 -10.14
N SER A 224 8.47 16.27 -10.82
CA SER A 224 8.23 16.29 -12.26
C SER A 224 6.92 15.59 -12.65
N TYR A 225 6.55 15.67 -13.92
CA TYR A 225 5.44 14.92 -14.51
C TYR A 225 5.60 13.42 -14.31
N GLU A 226 6.82 12.92 -14.39
CA GLU A 226 7.16 11.51 -14.22
C GLU A 226 6.92 11.01 -12.80
N ASP A 227 7.00 11.88 -11.79
CA ASP A 227 6.68 11.54 -10.39
C ASP A 227 5.17 11.65 -10.12
N PHE A 228 4.52 12.56 -10.83
CA PHE A 228 3.13 12.92 -10.58
C PHE A 228 2.14 12.07 -11.37
N ILE A 229 2.38 11.87 -12.65
CA ILE A 229 1.48 11.20 -13.59
C ILE A 229 2.03 9.86 -14.06
N GLU A 230 3.10 9.86 -14.87
CA GLU A 230 3.76 8.64 -15.37
C GLU A 230 5.11 8.97 -15.98
N GLY A 231 6.05 8.02 -15.91
CA GLY A 231 7.35 8.19 -16.51
C GLY A 231 8.17 6.91 -16.58
N TYR A 232 9.18 6.91 -17.42
CA TYR A 232 10.11 5.79 -17.52
C TYR A 232 11.12 5.82 -16.37
N ARG A 233 11.29 4.67 -15.70
CA ARG A 233 12.27 4.46 -14.64
C ARG A 233 13.22 3.33 -15.02
N PRO A 234 14.52 3.41 -14.63
CA PRO A 234 15.44 2.32 -14.84
C PRO A 234 14.96 1.05 -14.12
N SER A 235 14.97 -0.07 -14.83
CA SER A 235 14.70 -1.41 -14.28
C SER A 235 15.87 -2.34 -14.60
N GLY A 236 15.92 -3.53 -13.99
CA GLY A 236 17.02 -4.48 -14.19
C GLY A 236 17.22 -4.95 -15.64
N GLN A 237 16.27 -4.70 -16.54
CA GLN A 237 16.28 -5.08 -17.96
C GLN A 237 16.11 -3.89 -18.92
N GLY A 238 16.28 -2.65 -18.44
CA GLY A 238 16.11 -1.44 -19.26
C GLY A 238 15.28 -0.36 -18.57
N PHE A 239 14.22 0.10 -19.21
CA PHE A 239 13.31 1.10 -18.67
C PHE A 239 11.89 0.53 -18.61
N GLU A 240 11.19 0.79 -17.51
CA GLU A 240 9.77 0.49 -17.36
C GLU A 240 8.95 1.76 -17.15
N LEU A 241 7.73 1.75 -17.64
CA LEU A 241 6.79 2.86 -17.44
C LEU A 241 6.11 2.71 -16.07
N VAL A 242 6.36 3.66 -15.19
CA VAL A 242 5.81 3.67 -13.82
C VAL A 242 4.74 4.77 -13.72
N LYS A 243 3.63 4.46 -13.08
CA LYS A 243 2.56 5.42 -12.81
C LYS A 243 2.88 6.25 -11.56
N GLY A 244 2.66 7.56 -11.66
CA GLY A 244 2.92 8.51 -10.59
C GLY A 244 1.81 8.56 -9.53
N ALA A 245 2.05 9.38 -8.50
CA ALA A 245 1.18 9.46 -7.32
C ALA A 245 -0.24 9.93 -7.66
N PHE A 246 -0.40 10.99 -8.43
CA PHE A 246 -1.71 11.54 -8.77
C PHE A 246 -2.50 10.63 -9.71
N TYR A 247 -1.84 10.01 -10.69
CA TYR A 247 -2.47 9.02 -11.55
C TYR A 247 -3.07 7.86 -10.75
N SER A 248 -2.25 7.25 -9.89
CA SER A 248 -2.67 6.10 -9.07
C SER A 248 -3.80 6.45 -8.11
N PHE A 249 -3.75 7.65 -7.52
CA PHE A 249 -4.80 8.18 -6.65
C PHE A 249 -6.12 8.40 -7.41
N CYS A 250 -6.06 9.01 -8.59
CA CYS A 250 -7.26 9.20 -9.41
C CYS A 250 -7.87 7.87 -9.88
N LYS A 251 -7.06 6.86 -10.19
CA LYS A 251 -7.58 5.52 -10.53
C LYS A 251 -8.32 4.90 -9.36
N LYS A 252 -7.72 4.94 -8.15
CA LYS A 252 -8.38 4.46 -6.93
C LYS A 252 -9.72 5.16 -6.68
N ALA A 253 -9.76 6.49 -6.84
CA ALA A 253 -10.98 7.28 -6.66
C ALA A 253 -12.03 6.98 -7.75
N ALA A 254 -11.62 6.66 -8.97
CA ALA A 254 -12.54 6.27 -10.05
C ALA A 254 -13.19 4.90 -9.82
N ASP A 255 -12.49 4.00 -9.13
CA ASP A 255 -13.00 2.67 -8.78
C ASP A 255 -13.93 2.70 -7.54
N ASP A 256 -14.05 3.86 -6.87
CA ASP A 256 -14.85 4.09 -5.65
C ASP A 256 -15.57 5.45 -5.73
N GLU A 257 -16.47 5.57 -6.70
CA GLU A 257 -17.14 6.85 -7.04
C GLU A 257 -18.06 7.38 -5.93
N ASP A 258 -18.53 6.52 -5.04
CA ASP A 258 -19.46 6.87 -3.95
C ASP A 258 -18.76 7.55 -2.77
N ASN A 259 -17.44 7.49 -2.69
CA ASN A 259 -16.64 8.08 -1.63
C ASN A 259 -15.82 9.28 -2.09
N GLU A 260 -15.66 10.28 -1.20
CA GLU A 260 -14.81 11.46 -1.48
C GLU A 260 -13.33 11.16 -1.19
N TYR A 261 -12.45 11.66 -2.04
CA TYR A 261 -10.99 11.47 -2.02
C TYR A 261 -10.29 12.83 -1.97
N PHE A 262 -9.22 12.95 -1.18
CA PHE A 262 -8.52 14.22 -0.97
C PHE A 262 -7.03 14.09 -1.30
N PHE A 263 -6.59 14.83 -2.30
CA PHE A 263 -5.19 14.93 -2.69
C PHE A 263 -4.62 16.24 -2.17
N ILE A 264 -3.68 16.15 -1.24
CA ILE A 264 -3.07 17.30 -0.58
C ILE A 264 -1.69 17.53 -1.17
N ILE A 265 -1.44 18.75 -1.66
CA ILE A 265 -0.15 19.16 -2.20
C ILE A 265 0.49 20.17 -1.24
N ASP A 266 1.51 19.75 -0.53
CA ASP A 266 2.29 20.63 0.33
C ASP A 266 3.39 21.34 -0.47
N GLU A 267 3.75 22.56 -0.07
CA GLU A 267 4.79 23.38 -0.71
C GLU A 267 4.58 23.56 -2.23
N ILE A 268 3.33 23.76 -2.66
CA ILE A 268 2.95 23.87 -4.09
C ILE A 268 3.78 24.92 -4.85
N ASN A 269 4.22 25.98 -4.18
CA ASN A 269 5.05 27.06 -4.72
C ASN A 269 6.51 26.65 -5.03
N ARG A 270 6.98 25.51 -4.52
CA ARG A 270 8.34 25.01 -4.80
C ARG A 270 8.42 24.22 -6.10
N GLY A 271 7.31 23.77 -6.64
CA GLY A 271 7.23 23.03 -7.90
C GLY A 271 6.95 23.91 -9.11
N ASN A 272 7.39 23.47 -10.28
CA ASN A 272 6.95 24.07 -11.55
C ASN A 272 5.63 23.42 -11.98
N LEU A 273 4.50 24.05 -11.63
CA LEU A 273 3.15 23.49 -11.85
C LEU A 273 2.89 23.13 -13.31
N SER A 274 3.30 23.98 -14.24
CA SER A 274 3.10 23.72 -15.67
C SER A 274 3.86 22.48 -16.14
N LYS A 275 5.05 22.22 -15.58
CA LYS A 275 5.84 21.03 -15.87
C LYS A 275 5.27 19.79 -15.20
N ILE A 276 4.78 19.92 -13.96
CA ILE A 276 4.29 18.79 -13.15
C ILE A 276 2.94 18.29 -13.67
N PHE A 277 2.00 19.21 -13.94
CA PHE A 277 0.67 18.87 -14.42
C PHE A 277 0.61 18.64 -15.93
N GLY A 278 1.48 19.29 -16.69
CA GLY A 278 1.49 19.20 -18.14
C GLY A 278 0.11 19.48 -18.74
N GLU A 279 -0.34 18.63 -19.64
CA GLU A 279 -1.65 18.68 -20.31
C GLU A 279 -2.84 18.49 -19.37
N LEU A 280 -2.63 17.92 -18.18
CA LEU A 280 -3.69 17.61 -17.21
C LEU A 280 -4.14 18.83 -16.40
N PHE A 281 -3.45 19.97 -16.52
CA PHE A 281 -3.76 21.16 -15.72
C PHE A 281 -5.23 21.60 -15.87
N MET A 282 -5.79 21.45 -17.07
CA MET A 282 -7.20 21.76 -17.33
C MET A 282 -8.17 20.75 -16.69
N LEU A 283 -7.76 19.50 -16.47
CA LEU A 283 -8.64 18.45 -15.93
C LEU A 283 -8.92 18.61 -14.43
N ILE A 284 -8.16 19.44 -13.72
CA ILE A 284 -8.43 19.73 -12.31
C ILE A 284 -9.57 20.73 -12.11
N GLU A 285 -9.99 21.45 -13.15
CA GLU A 285 -11.15 22.34 -13.10
C GLU A 285 -12.44 21.56 -12.84
N SER A 286 -13.34 22.08 -12.00
CA SER A 286 -14.53 21.35 -11.55
C SER A 286 -15.47 20.91 -12.69
N ASP A 287 -15.59 21.70 -13.74
CA ASP A 287 -16.43 21.42 -14.92
C ASP A 287 -15.76 20.47 -15.93
N LYS A 288 -14.45 20.25 -15.81
CA LYS A 288 -13.67 19.32 -16.65
C LYS A 288 -13.47 17.95 -16.01
N ARG A 289 -14.00 17.72 -14.81
CA ARG A 289 -13.90 16.45 -14.09
C ARG A 289 -14.79 15.36 -14.68
N GLY A 290 -14.32 14.10 -14.57
CA GLY A 290 -15.09 12.91 -14.94
C GLY A 290 -14.87 12.40 -16.36
N PRO A 291 -15.45 11.22 -16.69
CA PRO A 291 -15.10 10.41 -17.86
C PRO A 291 -15.44 11.02 -19.21
N LYS A 292 -16.21 12.13 -19.24
CA LYS A 292 -16.51 12.85 -20.48
C LYS A 292 -15.33 13.70 -20.99
N ASN A 293 -14.43 14.08 -20.10
CA ASN A 293 -13.29 14.94 -20.40
C ASN A 293 -12.00 14.14 -20.19
N LYS A 294 -11.58 13.39 -21.22
CA LYS A 294 -10.36 12.58 -21.17
C LYS A 294 -9.28 13.22 -22.02
N LEU A 295 -8.04 13.19 -21.53
CA LEU A 295 -6.84 13.55 -22.29
C LEU A 295 -5.95 12.32 -22.43
N GLN A 296 -5.20 12.27 -23.52
CA GLN A 296 -4.23 11.23 -23.76
C GLN A 296 -2.93 11.56 -23.04
N LEU A 297 -2.43 10.64 -22.21
CA LEU A 297 -1.18 10.81 -21.51
C LEU A 297 0.03 10.76 -22.44
N LEU A 298 1.11 11.41 -22.03
CA LEU A 298 2.29 11.63 -22.87
C LEU A 298 3.02 10.32 -23.25
N TYR A 299 3.25 9.45 -22.29
CA TYR A 299 4.07 8.23 -22.47
C TYR A 299 3.24 7.00 -22.83
N SER A 300 2.24 6.66 -21.99
CA SER A 300 1.41 5.46 -22.20
C SER A 300 0.40 5.60 -23.33
N ARG A 301 0.06 6.82 -23.73
CA ARG A 301 -1.05 7.10 -24.64
C ARG A 301 -2.43 6.68 -24.11
N GLU A 302 -2.51 6.33 -22.83
CA GLU A 302 -3.76 6.00 -22.16
C GLU A 302 -4.64 7.24 -22.04
N LEU A 303 -5.97 7.05 -22.11
CA LEU A 303 -6.94 8.11 -21.86
C LEU A 303 -7.16 8.24 -20.36
N PHE A 304 -6.86 9.42 -19.81
CA PHE A 304 -6.95 9.73 -18.41
C PHE A 304 -7.94 10.86 -18.14
N TYR A 305 -8.61 10.80 -17.00
CA TYR A 305 -9.46 11.89 -16.47
C TYR A 305 -9.31 12.00 -14.97
N VAL A 306 -9.60 13.16 -14.41
CA VAL A 306 -9.67 13.36 -12.97
C VAL A 306 -11.11 13.09 -12.49
N PRO A 307 -11.34 12.15 -11.56
CA PRO A 307 -12.69 11.84 -11.07
C PRO A 307 -13.35 13.01 -10.34
N ARG A 308 -14.70 13.02 -10.32
CA ARG A 308 -15.49 14.09 -9.68
C ARG A 308 -15.44 14.07 -8.16
N ASN A 309 -15.17 12.92 -7.59
CA ASN A 309 -15.04 12.70 -6.14
C ASN A 309 -13.65 13.02 -5.58
N VAL A 310 -12.71 13.47 -6.43
CA VAL A 310 -11.38 13.92 -6.00
C VAL A 310 -11.41 15.40 -5.65
N HIS A 311 -10.90 15.77 -4.49
CA HIS A 311 -10.65 17.14 -4.05
C HIS A 311 -9.15 17.39 -3.96
N ILE A 312 -8.69 18.61 -4.30
CA ILE A 312 -7.27 19.00 -4.23
C ILE A 312 -7.13 20.17 -3.25
N ILE A 313 -6.21 20.04 -2.30
CA ILE A 313 -5.94 21.08 -1.29
C ILE A 313 -4.45 21.46 -1.34
#